data_50ac827b7f5226ba6b292c665eb0a494
#
_entry.id   50ac827b7f5226ba6b292c665eb0a494
#
_cell.length_a   1.000
_cell.length_b   1.000
_cell.length_c   1.000
_cell.angle_alpha   90.00
_cell.angle_beta   90.00
_cell.angle_gamma   90.00
#
_symmetry.space_group_name_H-M   'P 1'
#
loop_
_entity.id
_entity.type
_entity.pdbx_description
1 polymer ?
#
loop_
_entity_poly.entity_id
_entity_poly.type
_entity_poly.pdbx_seq_one_letter_code
_entity_poly.pdbx_strand_id
1 'polypeptide(L)'
;MSTVVTEINTTQVYQLYIKADPEQIWEAITQPDWTQKYFYGSRTSFDLRPGGHLHAVAGDDESQELVEGEVLEADPPRKLVHTWRALYDPELAGEEPSRVTWEIEQGEDGVSLLTVVHDRLEGAPKTAANVAGPGWMYVLSGLKTLLETGRPLS
;
A
#
# COMPACT_ATOMS: atom_id res chain seq x y z
N MET A 1 13.74 24.56 25.34
CA MET A 1 13.20 24.06 25.14
C MET A 1 13.00 23.40 24.26
N SER A 2 13.41 22.70 24.06
CA SER A 2 13.02 22.17 22.98
C SER A 2 11.85 21.44 23.11
N THR A 3 10.99 21.87 22.54
CA THR A 3 9.83 21.20 22.31
C THR A 3 10.12 20.05 21.45
N VAL A 4 9.95 18.91 21.97
CA VAL A 4 9.87 17.74 21.13
C VAL A 4 8.59 17.87 20.39
N VAL A 5 8.69 18.38 19.20
CA VAL A 5 7.58 18.34 18.31
C VAL A 5 7.55 16.94 17.76
N THR A 6 6.56 16.18 18.18
CA THR A 6 6.25 14.94 17.51
C THR A 6 5.67 15.34 16.17
N GLU A 7 6.50 15.33 15.14
CA GLU A 7 6.00 15.57 13.81
C GLU A 7 5.15 14.39 13.40
N ILE A 8 3.88 14.67 13.18
CA ILE A 8 3.00 13.71 12.52
C ILE A 8 3.30 13.85 11.04
N ASN A 9 3.89 12.81 10.46
CA ASN A 9 4.14 12.79 9.03
C ASN A 9 2.81 12.67 8.30
N THR A 10 2.32 13.81 7.81
CA THR A 10 1.08 13.85 7.03
C THR A 10 1.27 13.39 5.59
N THR A 11 2.52 13.30 5.16
CA THR A 11 2.90 12.74 3.86
C THR A 11 4.11 11.85 4.05
N GLN A 12 3.98 10.60 3.62
CA GLN A 12 5.05 9.61 3.70
C GLN A 12 5.37 9.14 2.27
N VAL A 13 6.65 9.16 1.91
CA VAL A 13 7.11 8.79 0.57
C VAL A 13 8.13 7.68 0.68
N TYR A 14 7.93 6.62 -0.11
CA TYR A 14 8.85 5.49 -0.18
C TYR A 14 9.18 5.22 -1.64
N GLN A 15 10.44 5.00 -1.94
CA GLN A 15 10.89 4.66 -3.29
C GLN A 15 11.85 3.49 -3.22
N LEU A 16 11.74 2.60 -4.20
CA LEU A 16 12.68 1.49 -4.31
C LEU A 16 12.73 1.00 -5.76
N TYR A 17 13.87 0.43 -6.12
CA TYR A 17 14.03 -0.24 -7.40
C TYR A 17 13.73 -1.72 -7.23
N ILE A 18 12.96 -2.26 -8.17
CA ILE A 18 12.60 -3.68 -8.19
C ILE A 18 12.98 -4.25 -9.55
N LYS A 19 13.64 -5.40 -9.56
CA LYS A 19 13.96 -6.07 -10.81
C LYS A 19 12.75 -6.84 -11.30
N ALA A 20 11.83 -6.11 -11.87
CA ALA A 20 10.58 -6.62 -12.46
C ALA A 20 10.08 -5.55 -13.43
N ASP A 21 9.26 -5.96 -14.40
CA ASP A 21 8.64 -4.97 -15.28
C ASP A 21 7.40 -4.36 -14.64
N PRO A 22 6.90 -3.22 -15.15
CA PRO A 22 5.75 -2.56 -14.56
C PRO A 22 4.50 -3.43 -14.47
N GLU A 23 4.26 -4.30 -15.45
CA GLU A 23 3.10 -5.19 -15.46
C GLU A 23 3.16 -6.19 -14.32
N GLN A 24 4.34 -6.73 -14.03
CA GLN A 24 4.52 -7.66 -12.90
C GLN A 24 4.28 -6.97 -11.56
N ILE A 25 4.77 -5.74 -11.40
CA ILE A 25 4.56 -4.97 -10.19
C ILE A 25 3.08 -4.62 -10.03
N TRP A 26 2.43 -4.21 -11.12
CA TRP A 26 1.00 -3.90 -11.13
C TRP A 26 0.16 -5.10 -10.69
N GLU A 27 0.44 -6.27 -11.24
CA GLU A 27 -0.25 -7.49 -10.87
C GLU A 27 -0.06 -7.82 -9.39
N ALA A 28 1.17 -7.69 -8.90
CA ALA A 28 1.46 -7.98 -7.50
C ALA A 28 0.77 -7.01 -6.53
N ILE A 29 0.51 -5.77 -6.94
CA ILE A 29 -0.18 -4.78 -6.12
C ILE A 29 -1.69 -5.01 -6.14
N THR A 30 -2.25 -5.42 -7.28
CA THR A 30 -3.69 -5.39 -7.50
C THR A 30 -4.41 -6.73 -7.38
N GLN A 31 -3.68 -7.84 -7.30
CA GLN A 31 -4.28 -9.17 -7.23
C GLN A 31 -4.17 -9.78 -5.84
N PRO A 32 -5.28 -10.29 -5.28
CA PRO A 32 -5.29 -10.79 -3.90
C PRO A 32 -4.36 -11.97 -3.66
N ASP A 33 -4.15 -12.85 -4.65
CA ASP A 33 -3.22 -13.97 -4.50
C ASP A 33 -1.78 -13.50 -4.32
N TRP A 34 -1.45 -12.33 -4.86
CA TRP A 34 -0.13 -11.73 -4.69
C TRP A 34 -0.02 -10.99 -3.37
N THR A 35 -1.00 -10.13 -3.03
CA THR A 35 -0.95 -9.33 -1.80
C THR A 35 -0.88 -10.21 -0.56
N GLN A 36 -1.53 -11.37 -0.58
CA GLN A 36 -1.51 -12.31 0.52
C GLN A 36 -0.10 -12.75 0.90
N LYS A 37 0.81 -12.74 -0.05
CA LYS A 37 2.17 -13.23 0.15
C LYS A 37 3.11 -12.19 0.78
N TYR A 38 2.77 -10.90 0.73
CA TYR A 38 3.67 -9.86 1.25
C TYR A 38 2.99 -8.77 2.08
N PHE A 39 1.66 -8.69 2.05
CA PHE A 39 0.95 -7.62 2.72
C PHE A 39 0.24 -8.16 3.97
N TYR A 40 1.04 -8.66 4.92
CA TYR A 40 0.56 -9.21 6.19
C TYR A 40 -0.51 -10.28 6.04
N GLY A 41 -0.42 -11.10 4.98
CA GLY A 41 -1.36 -12.18 4.75
C GLY A 41 -2.74 -11.73 4.29
N SER A 42 -2.95 -10.44 4.04
CA SER A 42 -4.24 -9.92 3.62
C SER A 42 -4.46 -10.11 2.12
N ARG A 43 -5.70 -10.34 1.74
CA ARG A 43 -6.11 -10.45 0.34
C ARG A 43 -6.79 -9.16 -0.07
N THR A 44 -6.15 -8.43 -0.97
CA THR A 44 -6.64 -7.12 -1.41
C THR A 44 -7.24 -7.23 -2.80
N SER A 45 -8.49 -6.77 -2.95
CA SER A 45 -9.21 -6.73 -4.22
C SER A 45 -9.52 -5.30 -4.60
N PHE A 46 -9.36 -4.99 -5.89
CA PHE A 46 -9.64 -3.67 -6.45
C PHE A 46 -10.66 -3.77 -7.57
N ASP A 47 -11.61 -2.86 -7.59
CA ASP A 47 -12.35 -2.54 -8.81
C ASP A 47 -11.60 -1.37 -9.44
N LEU A 48 -10.83 -1.66 -10.48
CA LEU A 48 -9.85 -0.73 -11.05
C LEU A 48 -10.48 0.28 -12.00
N ARG A 49 -11.41 1.07 -11.47
CA ARG A 49 -12.03 2.19 -12.19
C ARG A 49 -12.31 3.30 -11.18
N PRO A 50 -12.36 4.56 -11.62
CA PRO A 50 -12.73 5.67 -10.70
C PRO A 50 -14.08 5.39 -10.05
N GLY A 51 -14.13 5.50 -8.72
CA GLY A 51 -15.32 5.18 -7.94
C GLY A 51 -15.45 3.72 -7.54
N GLY A 52 -14.58 2.85 -8.05
CA GLY A 52 -14.54 1.45 -7.65
C GLY A 52 -14.03 1.28 -6.23
N HIS A 53 -14.31 0.14 -5.62
CA HIS A 53 -13.93 -0.12 -4.24
C HIS A 53 -12.65 -0.92 -4.12
N LEU A 54 -11.93 -0.66 -3.02
CA LEU A 54 -10.81 -1.46 -2.56
C LEU A 54 -11.27 -2.17 -1.29
N HIS A 55 -11.03 -3.47 -1.21
CA HIS A 55 -11.26 -4.25 0.01
C HIS A 55 -10.05 -5.14 0.28
N ALA A 56 -9.54 -5.09 1.51
CA ALA A 56 -8.57 -6.05 1.98
C ALA A 56 -9.20 -6.86 3.12
N VAL A 57 -9.13 -8.17 3.02
CA VAL A 57 -9.69 -9.08 4.01
C VAL A 57 -8.59 -10.01 4.53
N ALA A 58 -8.82 -10.61 5.70
CA ALA A 58 -7.87 -11.58 6.26
C ALA A 58 -7.79 -12.80 5.34
N GLY A 59 -6.58 -13.31 5.12
CA GLY A 59 -6.37 -14.44 4.22
C GLY A 59 -6.99 -15.75 4.69
N ASP A 60 -7.16 -15.90 6.01
CA ASP A 60 -7.75 -17.08 6.63
C ASP A 60 -9.23 -16.88 6.99
N ASP A 61 -9.76 -15.67 6.89
CA ASP A 61 -11.14 -15.36 7.20
C ASP A 61 -11.61 -14.16 6.37
N GLU A 62 -12.22 -14.44 5.22
CA GLU A 62 -12.67 -13.40 4.29
C GLU A 62 -13.80 -12.53 4.85
N SER A 63 -14.43 -12.94 5.95
CA SER A 63 -15.44 -12.10 6.60
C SER A 63 -14.81 -10.99 7.43
N GLN A 64 -13.51 -11.08 7.73
CA GLN A 64 -12.81 -10.06 8.49
C GLN A 64 -12.22 -9.01 7.54
N GLU A 65 -12.85 -7.85 7.51
CA GLU A 65 -12.36 -6.73 6.70
C GLU A 65 -11.23 -6.01 7.44
N LEU A 66 -10.13 -5.79 6.74
CA LEU A 66 -8.92 -5.17 7.30
C LEU A 66 -8.72 -3.74 6.81
N VAL A 67 -9.07 -3.47 5.55
CA VAL A 67 -8.91 -2.15 4.93
C VAL A 67 -10.00 -1.94 3.91
N GLU A 68 -10.48 -0.71 3.81
CA GLU A 68 -11.40 -0.32 2.74
C GLU A 68 -10.93 0.98 2.09
N GLY A 69 -11.36 1.21 0.87
CA GLY A 69 -11.05 2.44 0.16
C GLY A 69 -11.83 2.58 -1.13
N GLU A 70 -11.59 3.70 -1.79
CA GLU A 70 -12.17 4.00 -3.10
C GLU A 70 -11.05 4.27 -4.09
N VAL A 71 -11.15 3.71 -5.29
CA VAL A 71 -10.20 3.97 -6.37
C VAL A 71 -10.51 5.35 -6.94
N LEU A 72 -9.53 6.23 -6.92
CA LEU A 72 -9.63 7.58 -7.45
C LEU A 72 -9.09 7.67 -8.87
N GLU A 73 -8.03 6.92 -9.17
CA GLU A 73 -7.42 6.88 -10.49
C GLU A 73 -6.77 5.52 -10.71
N ALA A 74 -6.92 4.95 -11.90
CA ALA A 74 -6.23 3.71 -12.28
C ALA A 74 -5.75 3.84 -13.72
N ASP A 75 -4.43 3.85 -13.91
CA ASP A 75 -3.78 3.91 -15.22
C ASP A 75 -2.75 2.77 -15.30
N PRO A 76 -3.21 1.54 -15.60
CA PRO A 76 -2.31 0.39 -15.64
C PRO A 76 -1.26 0.50 -16.75
N PRO A 77 -0.03 0.09 -16.51
CA PRO A 77 0.54 -0.38 -15.25
C PRO A 77 1.33 0.71 -14.53
N ARG A 78 0.99 2.00 -14.72
CA ARG A 78 1.81 3.14 -14.31
C ARG A 78 1.39 3.79 -13.00
N LYS A 79 0.08 3.86 -12.74
CA LYS A 79 -0.39 4.66 -11.61
C LYS A 79 -1.70 4.15 -11.06
N LEU A 80 -1.77 4.08 -9.73
CA LEU A 80 -2.99 3.72 -8.99
C LEU A 80 -3.10 4.68 -7.81
N VAL A 81 -4.25 5.32 -7.67
CA VAL A 81 -4.54 6.20 -6.54
C VAL A 81 -5.82 5.73 -5.88
N HIS A 82 -5.79 5.56 -4.58
CA HIS A 82 -6.98 5.15 -3.83
C HIS A 82 -6.97 5.74 -2.43
N THR A 83 -8.15 5.83 -1.81
CA THR A 83 -8.24 6.14 -0.40
C THR A 83 -7.90 4.90 0.42
N TRP A 84 -7.64 5.07 1.71
CA TRP A 84 -7.23 3.98 2.57
C TRP A 84 -7.73 4.23 3.99
N ARG A 85 -8.50 3.30 4.52
CA ARG A 85 -8.95 3.33 5.92
C ARG A 85 -8.75 1.96 6.53
N ALA A 86 -8.00 1.92 7.63
CA ALA A 86 -7.77 0.68 8.36
C ALA A 86 -9.01 0.33 9.17
N LEU A 87 -9.40 -0.95 9.12
CA LEU A 87 -10.55 -1.46 9.86
C LEU A 87 -10.13 -2.47 10.93
N TYR A 88 -8.84 -2.83 10.96
CA TYR A 88 -8.35 -3.83 11.90
C TYR A 88 -8.18 -3.32 13.33
N ASP A 89 -8.31 -2.02 13.53
CA ASP A 89 -8.23 -1.38 14.85
C ASP A 89 -9.34 -0.34 14.94
N PRO A 90 -10.23 -0.41 15.94
CA PRO A 90 -11.33 0.55 16.08
C PRO A 90 -10.88 2.03 16.14
N GLU A 91 -9.71 2.30 16.72
CA GLU A 91 -9.22 3.67 16.79
C GLU A 91 -8.83 4.19 15.42
N LEU A 92 -8.25 3.33 14.56
CA LEU A 92 -7.90 3.71 13.21
C LEU A 92 -9.14 3.86 12.33
N ALA A 93 -10.10 2.97 12.51
CA ALA A 93 -11.36 2.98 11.73
C ALA A 93 -12.18 4.24 11.97
N GLY A 94 -12.00 4.89 13.10
CA GLY A 94 -12.68 6.14 13.44
C GLY A 94 -12.05 7.37 12.84
N GLU A 95 -10.87 7.25 12.23
CA GLU A 95 -10.19 8.40 11.62
C GLU A 95 -10.64 8.61 10.17
N GLU A 96 -10.31 9.77 9.61
CA GLU A 96 -10.63 10.05 8.22
C GLU A 96 -9.82 9.17 7.28
N PRO A 97 -10.38 8.81 6.10
CA PRO A 97 -9.61 8.09 5.11
C PRO A 97 -8.40 8.88 4.64
N SER A 98 -7.29 8.20 4.46
CA SER A 98 -6.09 8.77 3.87
C SER A 98 -6.02 8.40 2.39
N ARG A 99 -4.92 8.77 1.71
CA ARG A 99 -4.75 8.47 0.29
C ARG A 99 -3.41 7.79 0.05
N VAL A 100 -3.44 6.76 -0.79
CA VAL A 100 -2.23 6.06 -1.23
C VAL A 100 -2.11 6.20 -2.74
N THR A 101 -0.92 6.58 -3.20
CA THR A 101 -0.59 6.68 -4.61
C THR A 101 0.55 5.73 -4.90
N TRP A 102 0.38 4.89 -5.92
CA TRP A 102 1.40 3.99 -6.42
C TRP A 102 1.80 4.47 -7.81
N GLU A 103 3.08 4.69 -8.03
CA GLU A 103 3.61 5.06 -9.34
C GLU A 103 4.72 4.10 -9.73
N ILE A 104 4.67 3.58 -10.95
CA ILE A 104 5.61 2.60 -11.46
C ILE A 104 6.23 3.15 -12.73
N GLU A 105 7.55 3.34 -12.70
CA GLU A 105 8.31 3.83 -13.85
C GLU A 105 9.25 2.73 -14.34
N GLN A 106 9.17 2.42 -15.63
CA GLN A 106 10.10 1.47 -16.23
C GLN A 106 11.47 2.12 -16.35
N GLY A 107 12.48 1.45 -15.82
CA GLY A 107 13.86 1.85 -15.96
C GLY A 107 14.59 0.98 -16.98
N GLU A 108 15.91 0.90 -16.84
CA GLU A 108 16.77 0.11 -17.73
C GLU A 108 16.98 -1.30 -17.15
N ASP A 109 17.34 -2.24 -18.03
CA ASP A 109 17.77 -3.59 -17.66
C ASP A 109 16.73 -4.38 -16.86
N GLY A 110 15.45 -4.17 -17.16
CA GLY A 110 14.38 -4.89 -16.47
C GLY A 110 14.11 -4.43 -15.05
N VAL A 111 14.64 -3.25 -14.68
CA VAL A 111 14.44 -2.67 -13.36
C VAL A 111 13.42 -1.55 -13.44
N SER A 112 12.49 -1.51 -12.51
CA SER A 112 11.48 -0.44 -12.43
C SER A 112 11.61 0.30 -11.11
N LEU A 113 11.21 1.57 -11.11
CA LEU A 113 11.14 2.38 -9.90
C LEU A 113 9.70 2.39 -9.41
N LEU A 114 9.49 1.94 -8.18
CA LEU A 114 8.19 2.03 -7.52
C LEU A 114 8.24 3.16 -6.52
N THR A 115 7.27 4.07 -6.61
CA THR A 115 7.08 5.14 -5.64
C THR A 115 5.72 4.96 -4.99
N VAL A 116 5.69 4.98 -3.66
CA VAL A 116 4.46 4.94 -2.87
C VAL A 116 4.38 6.23 -2.07
N VAL A 117 3.28 6.95 -2.22
CA VAL A 117 3.00 8.14 -1.43
C VAL A 117 1.75 7.90 -0.60
N HIS A 118 1.86 8.01 0.70
CA HIS A 118 0.72 7.92 1.60
C HIS A 118 0.52 9.29 2.22
N ASP A 119 -0.55 9.97 1.83
CA ASP A 119 -0.81 11.34 2.25
C ASP A 119 -2.26 11.52 2.72
N ARG A 120 -2.68 12.75 2.96
CA ARG A 120 -3.96 13.08 3.58
C ARG A 120 -4.09 12.42 4.95
N LEU A 121 -3.00 12.45 5.70
CA LEU A 121 -2.94 11.83 7.03
C LEU A 121 -3.21 12.86 8.15
N GLU A 122 -3.53 14.10 7.81
CA GLU A 122 -3.83 15.16 8.77
C GLU A 122 -5.02 14.79 9.66
N GLY A 123 -6.04 14.18 9.08
CA GLY A 123 -7.22 13.71 9.81
C GLY A 123 -7.08 12.30 10.36
N ALA A 124 -5.89 11.69 10.23
CA ALA A 124 -5.66 10.31 10.60
C ALA A 124 -4.29 10.13 11.27
N PRO A 125 -4.05 10.81 12.42
CA PRO A 125 -2.73 10.78 13.05
C PRO A 125 -2.32 9.40 13.59
N LYS A 126 -3.27 8.61 14.06
CA LYS A 126 -2.97 7.26 14.54
C LYS A 126 -2.66 6.33 13.37
N THR A 127 -3.37 6.50 12.26
CA THR A 127 -3.08 5.78 11.02
C THR A 127 -1.68 6.14 10.54
N ALA A 128 -1.33 7.43 10.54
CA ALA A 128 0.00 7.88 10.13
C ALA A 128 1.10 7.20 10.95
N ALA A 129 0.93 7.11 12.25
CA ALA A 129 1.90 6.43 13.12
C ALA A 129 1.95 4.92 12.87
N ASN A 130 0.81 4.31 12.60
CA ASN A 130 0.71 2.86 12.39
C ASN A 130 1.40 2.42 11.10
N VAL A 131 1.24 3.17 10.00
CA VAL A 131 1.77 2.77 8.69
C VAL A 131 3.20 3.25 8.46
N ALA A 132 3.69 4.21 9.25
CA ALA A 132 5.01 4.79 9.09
C ALA A 132 6.11 3.75 9.34
N GLY A 133 7.28 4.01 8.77
CA GLY A 133 8.48 3.22 9.01
C GLY A 133 8.29 1.74 8.75
N PRO A 134 8.37 0.89 9.80
CA PRO A 134 8.32 -0.56 9.61
C PRO A 134 7.08 -1.06 8.88
N GLY A 135 5.94 -0.39 9.00
CA GLY A 135 4.73 -0.78 8.29
C GLY A 135 4.94 -0.86 6.79
N TRP A 136 5.22 0.27 6.16
CA TRP A 136 5.46 0.32 4.72
C TRP A 136 6.76 -0.36 4.32
N MET A 137 7.82 -0.17 5.10
CA MET A 137 9.11 -0.78 4.76
C MET A 137 9.03 -2.30 4.72
N TYR A 138 8.32 -2.92 5.64
CA TYR A 138 8.15 -4.37 5.65
C TYR A 138 7.38 -4.84 4.41
N VAL A 139 6.28 -4.17 4.09
CA VAL A 139 5.45 -4.49 2.93
C VAL A 139 6.24 -4.37 1.63
N LEU A 140 6.96 -3.27 1.45
CA LEU A 140 7.70 -3.01 0.21
C LEU A 140 8.92 -3.93 0.08
N SER A 141 9.59 -4.24 1.18
CA SER A 141 10.68 -5.22 1.17
C SER A 141 10.16 -6.62 0.79
N GLY A 142 9.00 -6.98 1.30
CA GLY A 142 8.35 -8.24 0.96
C GLY A 142 7.95 -8.32 -0.52
N LEU A 143 7.40 -7.24 -1.05
CA LEU A 143 7.05 -7.15 -2.47
C LEU A 143 8.27 -7.31 -3.35
N LYS A 144 9.34 -6.59 -3.05
CA LYS A 144 10.59 -6.66 -3.80
C LYS A 144 11.19 -8.07 -3.76
N THR A 145 11.28 -8.66 -2.58
CA THR A 145 11.82 -10.00 -2.41
C THR A 145 11.01 -11.03 -3.18
N LEU A 146 9.68 -10.95 -3.10
CA LEU A 146 8.80 -11.87 -3.79
C LEU A 146 8.96 -11.79 -5.31
N LEU A 147 9.00 -10.58 -5.87
CA LEU A 147 9.13 -10.39 -7.31
C LEU A 147 10.51 -10.78 -7.82
N GLU A 148 11.55 -10.55 -7.04
CA GLU A 148 12.93 -10.83 -7.49
C GLU A 148 13.36 -12.27 -7.28
N THR A 149 12.80 -12.96 -6.27
CA THR A 149 13.24 -14.32 -5.92
C THR A 149 12.16 -15.37 -6.09
N GLY A 150 10.89 -14.98 -6.20
CA GLY A 150 9.75 -15.90 -6.19
C GLY A 150 9.39 -16.42 -4.81
N ARG A 151 10.02 -15.91 -3.76
CA ARG A 151 9.81 -16.36 -2.38
C ARG A 151 9.41 -15.20 -1.49
N PRO A 152 8.54 -15.43 -0.50
CA PRO A 152 8.19 -14.39 0.45
C PRO A 152 9.38 -14.02 1.35
N LEU A 153 9.32 -12.82 1.92
CA LEU A 153 10.34 -12.33 2.85
C LEU A 153 10.36 -13.16 4.14
N SER A 154 9.21 -13.60 4.56
CA SER A 154 9.07 -14.39 5.77
C SER A 154 7.95 -15.42 5.66
#